data_bd40e636f6748eeac98be38cce61cd58
#
_entry.id   bd40e636f6748eeac98be38cce61cd58
#
_cell.length_a   1.000
_cell.length_b   1.000
_cell.length_c   1.000
_cell.angle_alpha   90.00
_cell.angle_beta   90.00
_cell.angle_gamma   90.00
#
_symmetry.space_group_name_H-M   'P 1'
#
loop_
_entity.id
_entity.type
_entity.pdbx_description
1 polymer ?
#
loop_
_entity_poly.entity_id
_entity_poly.type
_entity_poly.pdbx_seq_one_letter_code
_entity_poly.pdbx_strand_id
1 'polypeptide(L)'
;MAGNSVPGCVEAGILENALVMIAVLEKSGKILGWNQAAENITGYTKDEVIGNADVWKRLYPKKEYRDSVTRQIAGILKTKNYFENFETTITTRSGATRIILWNTKESQTKNKTVVVTVGQDITHLRELDAFRDSVVENANVLITVLDPKGTVVLWNKAAEDITGYSRSEAVGDRNIWKNLYPDREYRHTITRRITGIIAARKYFENLDTTIVTKSGESRVISWNTRQIEGDREHHAIAIGRDITEQKKAEEALLSYMTEMAMRIKGPVGIIGENLQDIADLIRGGKLSLDEVAMLLDAQVRNATQVGTNVQEFQKAIVDKHQEIPEAYRKFLEG
;
A
#
# COMPACT_ATOMS: atom_id res chain seq x y z
N MET A 1 -4.28 17.86 58.21
CA MET A 1 -4.94 18.20 56.93
C MET A 1 -6.03 17.17 56.72
N ALA A 2 -7.28 17.57 56.85
CA ALA A 2 -8.40 16.67 56.67
C ALA A 2 -8.57 16.39 55.19
N GLY A 3 -8.39 15.12 54.79
CA GLY A 3 -8.69 14.67 53.43
C GLY A 3 -10.21 14.84 53.16
N ASN A 4 -10.56 15.66 52.18
CA ASN A 4 -11.93 15.72 51.66
C ASN A 4 -12.28 14.32 51.12
N SER A 5 -13.04 13.53 51.90
CA SER A 5 -13.66 12.32 51.41
C SER A 5 -14.85 12.77 50.53
N VAL A 6 -14.78 12.45 49.24
CA VAL A 6 -15.90 12.61 48.29
C VAL A 6 -17.08 11.81 48.87
N PRO A 7 -18.30 12.38 48.98
CA PRO A 7 -19.45 11.64 49.49
C PRO A 7 -19.66 10.36 48.68
N GLY A 8 -19.95 9.25 49.35
CA GLY A 8 -20.06 7.92 48.72
C GLY A 8 -21.07 7.80 47.54
N CYS A 9 -22.04 8.70 47.43
CA CYS A 9 -22.91 8.78 46.27
C CYS A 9 -22.21 9.36 45.00
N VAL A 10 -21.22 10.23 45.19
CA VAL A 10 -20.42 10.79 44.05
C VAL A 10 -19.44 9.74 43.55
N GLU A 11 -18.82 8.98 44.48
CA GLU A 11 -17.92 7.86 44.12
C GLU A 11 -18.66 6.78 43.32
N ALA A 12 -19.88 6.42 43.78
CA ALA A 12 -20.74 5.47 43.07
C ALA A 12 -21.14 5.98 41.67
N GLY A 13 -21.47 7.28 41.56
CA GLY A 13 -21.84 7.91 40.29
C GLY A 13 -20.68 7.97 39.31
N ILE A 14 -19.44 8.21 39.75
CA ILE A 14 -18.26 8.20 38.89
C ILE A 14 -17.99 6.79 38.32
N LEU A 15 -18.10 5.76 39.15
CA LEU A 15 -17.89 4.38 38.71
C LEU A 15 -18.97 3.93 37.71
N GLU A 16 -20.25 4.31 37.96
CA GLU A 16 -21.35 3.92 37.11
C GLU A 16 -21.34 4.57 35.74
N ASN A 17 -20.92 5.86 35.66
CA ASN A 17 -20.86 6.63 34.40
C ASN A 17 -19.53 6.56 33.68
N ALA A 18 -18.56 5.79 34.15
CA ALA A 18 -17.29 5.59 33.45
C ALA A 18 -17.53 4.91 32.10
N LEU A 19 -16.84 5.39 31.04
CA LEU A 19 -16.96 4.83 29.68
C LEU A 19 -16.18 3.52 29.48
N VAL A 20 -15.54 3.04 30.52
CA VAL A 20 -14.79 1.77 30.54
C VAL A 20 -15.49 0.76 31.48
N MET A 21 -15.38 -0.51 31.15
CA MET A 21 -15.84 -1.57 32.06
C MET A 21 -15.14 -1.45 33.39
N ILE A 22 -15.87 -1.47 34.47
CA ILE A 22 -15.32 -1.59 35.81
C ILE A 22 -16.00 -2.79 36.50
N ALA A 23 -15.15 -3.75 36.89
CA ALA A 23 -15.58 -4.87 37.69
C ALA A 23 -14.80 -4.91 39.01
N VAL A 24 -15.49 -5.17 40.10
CA VAL A 24 -14.89 -5.43 41.39
C VAL A 24 -15.10 -6.90 41.72
N LEU A 25 -14.03 -7.60 42.08
CA LEU A 25 -14.01 -9.05 42.25
C LEU A 25 -13.49 -9.43 43.62
N GLU A 26 -13.95 -10.56 44.14
CA GLU A 26 -13.19 -11.30 45.16
C GLU A 26 -12.02 -12.07 44.51
N LYS A 27 -11.06 -12.49 45.30
CA LYS A 27 -9.94 -13.34 44.84
C LYS A 27 -10.41 -14.67 44.21
N SER A 28 -11.60 -15.11 44.53
CA SER A 28 -12.27 -16.27 43.93
C SER A 28 -12.78 -16.04 42.50
N GLY A 29 -12.75 -14.78 42.01
CA GLY A 29 -13.31 -14.36 40.74
C GLY A 29 -14.82 -14.05 40.81
N LYS A 30 -15.44 -14.11 42.01
CA LYS A 30 -16.83 -13.73 42.22
C LYS A 30 -16.97 -12.21 42.06
N ILE A 31 -17.97 -11.77 41.28
CA ILE A 31 -18.22 -10.36 40.99
C ILE A 31 -18.95 -9.71 42.13
N LEU A 32 -18.43 -8.59 42.62
CA LEU A 32 -19.03 -7.74 43.68
C LEU A 32 -19.53 -6.42 43.10
N GLY A 33 -19.00 -5.94 42.00
CA GLY A 33 -19.35 -4.71 41.33
C GLY A 33 -19.27 -4.84 39.82
N TRP A 34 -20.21 -4.20 39.12
CA TRP A 34 -20.32 -4.22 37.64
C TRP A 34 -21.00 -2.92 37.20
N ASN A 35 -20.31 -2.08 36.48
CA ASN A 35 -20.84 -0.78 36.08
C ASN A 35 -21.64 -0.83 34.77
N GLN A 36 -22.29 0.26 34.42
CA GLN A 36 -23.12 0.38 33.22
C GLN A 36 -22.33 0.10 31.91
N ALA A 37 -21.07 0.54 31.82
CA ALA A 37 -20.24 0.24 30.65
C ALA A 37 -20.00 -1.26 30.51
N ALA A 38 -19.80 -1.97 31.61
CA ALA A 38 -19.64 -3.43 31.58
C ALA A 38 -20.93 -4.14 31.10
N GLU A 39 -22.11 -3.66 31.48
CA GLU A 39 -23.37 -4.14 30.93
C GLU A 39 -23.48 -3.88 29.42
N ASN A 40 -23.19 -2.65 28.99
CA ASN A 40 -23.29 -2.24 27.58
C ASN A 40 -22.34 -3.02 26.67
N ILE A 41 -21.11 -3.26 27.12
CA ILE A 41 -20.09 -3.96 26.33
C ILE A 41 -20.35 -5.47 26.29
N THR A 42 -20.73 -6.08 27.41
CA THR A 42 -20.85 -7.54 27.49
C THR A 42 -22.28 -8.03 27.20
N GLY A 43 -23.29 -7.17 27.38
CA GLY A 43 -24.71 -7.51 27.27
C GLY A 43 -25.26 -8.27 28.50
N TYR A 44 -24.47 -8.48 29.56
CA TYR A 44 -24.90 -9.08 30.82
C TYR A 44 -25.19 -8.01 31.85
N THR A 45 -26.39 -8.04 32.44
CA THR A 45 -26.79 -7.07 33.43
C THR A 45 -26.11 -7.31 34.77
N LYS A 46 -26.06 -6.28 35.61
CA LYS A 46 -25.52 -6.31 36.96
C LYS A 46 -26.19 -7.41 37.80
N ASP A 47 -27.49 -7.55 37.70
CA ASP A 47 -28.27 -8.55 38.46
C ASP A 47 -27.91 -9.99 38.05
N GLU A 48 -27.52 -10.22 36.80
CA GLU A 48 -27.13 -11.54 36.30
C GLU A 48 -25.73 -11.96 36.73
N VAL A 49 -24.85 -10.98 37.03
CA VAL A 49 -23.40 -11.25 37.28
C VAL A 49 -23.00 -11.08 38.73
N ILE A 50 -23.64 -10.21 39.50
CA ILE A 50 -23.30 -9.99 40.92
C ILE A 50 -23.43 -11.28 41.71
N GLY A 51 -22.45 -11.57 42.52
CA GLY A 51 -22.40 -12.77 43.35
C GLY A 51 -22.08 -14.06 42.60
N ASN A 52 -21.84 -13.98 41.29
CA ASN A 52 -21.63 -15.12 40.41
C ASN A 52 -20.25 -15.05 39.75
N ALA A 53 -19.52 -16.17 39.66
CA ALA A 53 -18.27 -16.32 38.91
C ALA A 53 -18.49 -16.98 37.54
N ASP A 54 -19.68 -17.53 37.26
CA ASP A 54 -19.93 -18.24 35.99
C ASP A 54 -20.03 -17.32 34.77
N VAL A 55 -20.15 -16.00 34.97
CA VAL A 55 -20.07 -15.04 33.89
C VAL A 55 -18.75 -15.16 33.11
N TRP A 56 -17.66 -15.49 33.76
CA TRP A 56 -16.38 -15.73 33.12
C TRP A 56 -16.41 -16.90 32.15
N LYS A 57 -17.20 -17.96 32.43
CA LYS A 57 -17.41 -19.07 31.49
C LYS A 57 -18.25 -18.65 30.27
N ARG A 58 -19.13 -17.69 30.43
CA ARG A 58 -19.94 -17.13 29.33
C ARG A 58 -19.14 -16.17 28.49
N LEU A 59 -18.32 -15.31 29.10
CA LEU A 59 -17.41 -14.38 28.41
C LEU A 59 -16.25 -15.11 27.70
N TYR A 60 -15.80 -16.24 28.27
CA TYR A 60 -14.75 -17.10 27.69
C TYR A 60 -15.29 -18.52 27.47
N PRO A 61 -16.17 -18.76 26.48
CA PRO A 61 -16.86 -20.04 26.32
C PRO A 61 -15.93 -21.19 25.96
N LYS A 62 -14.86 -20.94 25.20
CA LYS A 62 -13.86 -21.93 24.83
C LYS A 62 -12.98 -22.27 26.04
N LYS A 63 -13.08 -23.50 26.54
CA LYS A 63 -12.38 -23.96 27.74
C LYS A 63 -10.86 -23.78 27.63
N GLU A 64 -10.27 -24.19 26.52
CA GLU A 64 -8.83 -24.10 26.30
C GLU A 64 -8.30 -22.65 26.37
N TYR A 65 -9.03 -21.72 25.72
CA TYR A 65 -8.69 -20.29 25.75
C TYR A 65 -8.87 -19.71 27.15
N ARG A 66 -9.97 -20.03 27.84
CA ARG A 66 -10.22 -19.61 29.22
C ARG A 66 -9.13 -20.11 30.18
N ASP A 67 -8.72 -21.38 30.05
CA ASP A 67 -7.67 -21.97 30.87
C ASP A 67 -6.30 -21.29 30.57
N SER A 68 -6.05 -20.91 29.33
CA SER A 68 -4.88 -20.12 28.92
C SER A 68 -4.85 -18.75 29.60
N VAL A 69 -5.95 -17.98 29.47
CA VAL A 69 -6.12 -16.66 30.12
C VAL A 69 -5.94 -16.77 31.63
N THR A 70 -6.58 -17.76 32.26
CA THR A 70 -6.46 -17.98 33.72
C THR A 70 -5.02 -18.27 34.14
N ARG A 71 -4.29 -19.09 33.39
CA ARG A 71 -2.87 -19.40 33.68
C ARG A 71 -1.98 -18.16 33.55
N GLN A 72 -2.21 -17.34 32.51
CA GLN A 72 -1.45 -16.11 32.30
C GLN A 72 -1.69 -15.11 33.44
N ILE A 73 -2.95 -14.89 33.82
CA ILE A 73 -3.31 -14.03 34.96
C ILE A 73 -2.68 -14.55 36.26
N ALA A 74 -2.78 -15.84 36.53
CA ALA A 74 -2.20 -16.45 37.71
C ALA A 74 -0.66 -16.34 37.72
N GLY A 75 -0.01 -16.44 36.56
CA GLY A 75 1.43 -16.24 36.41
C GLY A 75 1.86 -14.81 36.76
N ILE A 76 1.13 -13.82 36.28
CA ILE A 76 1.40 -12.41 36.55
C ILE A 76 1.15 -12.08 38.01
N LEU A 77 0.06 -12.55 38.61
CA LEU A 77 -0.28 -12.29 39.99
C LEU A 77 0.66 -12.98 41.03
N LYS A 78 1.40 -13.99 40.60
CA LYS A 78 2.45 -14.58 41.46
C LYS A 78 3.64 -13.63 41.70
N THR A 79 3.92 -12.75 40.77
CA THR A 79 5.07 -11.84 40.79
C THR A 79 4.68 -10.40 41.11
N LYS A 80 3.44 -10.02 40.80
CA LYS A 80 2.87 -8.68 40.98
C LYS A 80 1.44 -8.79 41.48
N ASN A 81 0.98 -7.85 42.31
CA ASN A 81 -0.41 -7.74 42.76
C ASN A 81 -1.28 -6.94 41.77
N TYR A 82 -0.81 -6.73 40.55
CA TYR A 82 -1.52 -6.03 39.45
C TYR A 82 -1.07 -6.55 38.10
N PHE A 83 -1.86 -6.30 37.07
CA PHE A 83 -1.44 -6.38 35.67
C PHE A 83 -1.99 -5.19 34.87
N GLU A 84 -1.26 -4.81 33.85
CA GLU A 84 -1.57 -3.70 32.96
C GLU A 84 -1.45 -4.16 31.49
N ASN A 85 -2.29 -3.57 30.65
CA ASN A 85 -2.29 -3.81 29.19
C ASN A 85 -2.40 -5.29 28.80
N PHE A 86 -3.23 -6.02 29.51
CA PHE A 86 -3.49 -7.43 29.22
C PHE A 86 -4.69 -7.56 28.30
N GLU A 87 -4.47 -7.98 27.07
CA GLU A 87 -5.53 -8.12 26.08
C GLU A 87 -6.16 -9.51 26.11
N THR A 88 -7.49 -9.55 26.08
CA THR A 88 -8.24 -10.79 25.89
C THR A 88 -9.42 -10.58 24.96
N THR A 89 -9.86 -11.67 24.33
CA THR A 89 -11.07 -11.68 23.51
C THR A 89 -12.20 -12.29 24.31
N ILE A 90 -13.28 -11.53 24.51
CA ILE A 90 -14.51 -12.00 25.15
C ILE A 90 -15.60 -12.25 24.12
N THR A 91 -16.57 -13.09 24.49
CA THR A 91 -17.81 -13.30 23.74
C THR A 91 -18.95 -12.64 24.51
N THR A 92 -19.66 -11.73 23.88
CA THR A 92 -20.80 -11.03 24.48
C THR A 92 -22.04 -11.94 24.53
N ARG A 93 -23.10 -11.50 25.24
CA ARG A 93 -24.38 -12.22 25.28
C ARG A 93 -25.00 -12.45 23.90
N SER A 94 -24.81 -11.52 22.97
CA SER A 94 -25.30 -11.65 21.58
C SER A 94 -24.46 -12.61 20.73
N GLY A 95 -23.34 -13.12 21.24
CA GLY A 95 -22.38 -13.94 20.51
C GLY A 95 -21.30 -13.16 19.77
N ALA A 96 -21.35 -11.82 19.80
CA ALA A 96 -20.30 -10.99 19.20
C ALA A 96 -18.99 -11.11 19.98
N THR A 97 -17.87 -11.00 19.29
CA THR A 97 -16.53 -10.96 19.89
C THR A 97 -16.13 -9.52 20.19
N ARG A 98 -15.47 -9.30 21.34
CA ARG A 98 -14.88 -8.02 21.72
C ARG A 98 -13.46 -8.22 22.24
N ILE A 99 -12.56 -7.32 21.88
CA ILE A 99 -11.18 -7.30 22.38
C ILE A 99 -11.11 -6.31 23.52
N ILE A 100 -10.80 -6.80 24.71
CA ILE A 100 -10.76 -5.96 25.92
C ILE A 100 -9.34 -5.86 26.42
N LEU A 101 -8.89 -4.63 26.61
CA LEU A 101 -7.62 -4.29 27.25
C LEU A 101 -7.86 -4.13 28.74
N TRP A 102 -7.29 -5.02 29.54
CA TRP A 102 -7.49 -5.09 30.97
C TRP A 102 -6.35 -4.48 31.78
N ASN A 103 -6.75 -3.69 32.78
CA ASN A 103 -5.87 -3.25 33.84
C ASN A 103 -6.48 -3.67 35.16
N THR A 104 -5.74 -4.33 36.02
CA THR A 104 -6.24 -4.92 37.26
C THR A 104 -5.30 -4.63 38.42
N LYS A 105 -5.86 -4.29 39.58
CA LYS A 105 -5.11 -4.01 40.79
C LYS A 105 -5.85 -4.56 42.03
N GLU A 106 -5.08 -5.20 42.93
CA GLU A 106 -5.60 -5.55 44.25
C GLU A 106 -5.73 -4.29 45.12
N SER A 107 -6.85 -4.18 45.80
CA SER A 107 -7.13 -3.11 46.77
C SER A 107 -7.58 -3.70 48.09
N GLN A 108 -7.07 -3.17 49.19
CA GLN A 108 -7.49 -3.57 50.53
C GLN A 108 -8.57 -2.60 51.03
N THR A 109 -9.71 -3.12 51.34
CA THR A 109 -10.75 -2.43 52.10
C THR A 109 -10.66 -2.85 53.59
N LYS A 110 -11.35 -2.12 54.49
CA LYS A 110 -11.20 -2.32 55.96
C LYS A 110 -11.31 -3.77 56.43
N ASN A 111 -11.91 -4.69 55.66
CA ASN A 111 -12.12 -6.08 56.06
C ASN A 111 -11.89 -7.13 54.97
N LYS A 112 -11.58 -6.75 53.73
CA LYS A 112 -11.39 -7.69 52.59
C LYS A 112 -10.42 -7.16 51.58
N THR A 113 -9.66 -8.05 50.97
CA THR A 113 -8.92 -7.76 49.72
C THR A 113 -9.89 -7.96 48.57
N VAL A 114 -10.00 -6.94 47.72
CA VAL A 114 -10.77 -6.97 46.46
C VAL A 114 -9.86 -6.73 45.27
N VAL A 115 -10.28 -7.19 44.13
CA VAL A 115 -9.58 -6.96 42.85
C VAL A 115 -10.43 -6.00 42.05
N VAL A 116 -9.89 -4.84 41.73
CA VAL A 116 -10.53 -3.87 40.83
C VAL A 116 -9.98 -4.09 39.43
N THR A 117 -10.85 -4.35 38.49
CA THR A 117 -10.52 -4.60 37.09
C THR A 117 -11.16 -3.53 36.22
N VAL A 118 -10.36 -2.88 35.39
CA VAL A 118 -10.81 -1.93 34.40
C VAL A 118 -10.55 -2.53 33.00
N GLY A 119 -11.60 -2.62 32.19
CA GLY A 119 -11.55 -3.15 30.83
C GLY A 119 -11.95 -2.08 29.82
N GLN A 120 -11.10 -1.82 28.86
CA GLN A 120 -11.40 -0.95 27.75
C GLN A 120 -11.70 -1.80 26.50
N ASP A 121 -12.85 -1.58 25.86
CA ASP A 121 -13.12 -2.18 24.55
C ASP A 121 -12.26 -1.50 23.49
N ILE A 122 -11.32 -2.24 22.94
CA ILE A 122 -10.40 -1.80 21.88
C ILE A 122 -10.70 -2.49 20.54
N THR A 123 -11.87 -3.14 20.41
CA THR A 123 -12.25 -3.90 19.22
C THR A 123 -12.15 -3.05 17.97
N HIS A 124 -12.80 -1.88 17.98
CA HIS A 124 -12.81 -0.98 16.83
C HIS A 124 -11.39 -0.46 16.49
N LEU A 125 -10.56 -0.20 17.49
CA LEU A 125 -9.17 0.21 17.27
C LEU A 125 -8.40 -0.92 16.58
N ARG A 126 -8.54 -2.17 17.04
CA ARG A 126 -7.89 -3.33 16.43
C ARG A 126 -8.39 -3.66 15.03
N GLU A 127 -9.70 -3.49 14.80
CA GLU A 127 -10.28 -3.64 13.46
C GLU A 127 -9.74 -2.58 12.49
N LEU A 128 -9.60 -1.33 12.94
CA LEU A 128 -9.04 -0.25 12.13
C LEU A 128 -7.56 -0.47 11.82
N ASP A 129 -6.78 -0.91 12.81
CA ASP A 129 -5.37 -1.26 12.62
C ASP A 129 -5.22 -2.41 11.61
N ALA A 130 -6.00 -3.49 11.79
CA ALA A 130 -5.99 -4.64 10.88
C ALA A 130 -6.45 -4.26 9.46
N PHE A 131 -7.46 -3.39 9.34
CA PHE A 131 -7.91 -2.87 8.05
C PHE A 131 -6.81 -2.06 7.36
N ARG A 132 -6.20 -1.11 8.08
CA ARG A 132 -5.07 -0.32 7.56
C ARG A 132 -3.93 -1.20 7.06
N ASP A 133 -3.53 -2.18 7.88
CA ASP A 133 -2.45 -3.11 7.53
C ASP A 133 -2.83 -3.95 6.30
N SER A 134 -4.08 -4.41 6.23
CA SER A 134 -4.60 -5.15 5.06
C SER A 134 -4.59 -4.32 3.79
N VAL A 135 -4.97 -3.04 3.85
CA VAL A 135 -4.94 -2.13 2.68
C VAL A 135 -3.51 -1.94 2.18
N VAL A 136 -2.56 -1.74 3.09
CA VAL A 136 -1.15 -1.56 2.73
C VAL A 136 -0.54 -2.84 2.16
N GLU A 137 -0.80 -3.99 2.81
CA GLU A 137 -0.24 -5.28 2.39
C GLU A 137 -0.81 -5.79 1.05
N ASN A 138 -2.09 -5.52 0.76
CA ASN A 138 -2.74 -5.99 -0.48
C ASN A 138 -2.71 -4.96 -1.62
N ALA A 139 -2.06 -3.81 -1.44
CA ALA A 139 -1.90 -2.84 -2.52
C ALA A 139 -0.97 -3.41 -3.62
N ASN A 140 -1.39 -3.33 -4.89
CA ASN A 140 -0.60 -3.76 -6.06
C ASN A 140 0.50 -2.74 -6.45
N VAL A 141 0.96 -1.96 -5.49
CA VAL A 141 2.04 -0.99 -5.65
C VAL A 141 3.02 -1.15 -4.50
N LEU A 142 4.30 -0.96 -4.76
CA LEU A 142 5.34 -0.93 -3.74
C LEU A 142 5.06 0.22 -2.77
N ILE A 143 4.89 -0.08 -1.49
CA ILE A 143 4.76 0.92 -0.43
C ILE A 143 5.89 0.73 0.57
N THR A 144 6.64 1.79 0.80
CA THR A 144 7.68 1.83 1.81
C THR A 144 7.58 3.12 2.63
N VAL A 145 7.88 3.01 3.92
CA VAL A 145 8.03 4.17 4.81
C VAL A 145 9.49 4.24 5.24
N LEU A 146 10.03 5.43 5.21
CA LEU A 146 11.42 5.71 5.52
C LEU A 146 11.51 6.64 6.73
N ASP A 147 12.48 6.37 7.61
CA ASP A 147 12.88 7.34 8.62
C ASP A 147 13.66 8.52 8.00
N PRO A 148 13.94 9.60 8.72
CA PRO A 148 14.72 10.74 8.23
C PRO A 148 16.15 10.40 7.78
N LYS A 149 16.66 9.23 8.19
CA LYS A 149 17.98 8.74 7.78
C LYS A 149 17.91 7.86 6.53
N GLY A 150 16.71 7.61 5.99
CA GLY A 150 16.47 6.75 4.83
C GLY A 150 16.47 5.25 5.15
N THR A 151 16.32 4.87 6.43
CA THR A 151 16.13 3.48 6.84
C THR A 151 14.69 3.06 6.56
N VAL A 152 14.49 1.86 6.06
CA VAL A 152 13.15 1.32 5.80
C VAL A 152 12.47 0.96 7.11
N VAL A 153 11.29 1.51 7.34
CA VAL A 153 10.42 1.22 8.51
C VAL A 153 9.26 0.30 8.11
N LEU A 154 8.76 0.44 6.88
CA LEU A 154 7.69 -0.37 6.34
C LEU A 154 8.04 -0.84 4.93
N TRP A 155 7.72 -2.08 4.62
CA TRP A 155 7.91 -2.73 3.33
C TRP A 155 6.74 -3.67 3.10
N ASN A 156 5.83 -3.34 2.17
CA ASN A 156 4.62 -4.13 1.95
C ASN A 156 4.87 -5.34 1.04
N LYS A 157 3.85 -6.18 0.89
CA LYS A 157 3.93 -7.40 0.08
C LYS A 157 4.32 -7.13 -1.38
N ALA A 158 3.74 -6.12 -2.01
CA ALA A 158 4.11 -5.75 -3.38
C ALA A 158 5.58 -5.33 -3.50
N ALA A 159 6.15 -4.70 -2.47
CA ALA A 159 7.56 -4.37 -2.45
C ALA A 159 8.44 -5.63 -2.42
N GLU A 160 8.05 -6.67 -1.68
CA GLU A 160 8.72 -7.97 -1.72
C GLU A 160 8.64 -8.61 -3.13
N ASP A 161 7.43 -8.64 -3.69
CA ASP A 161 7.16 -9.31 -4.97
C ASP A 161 7.84 -8.61 -6.16
N ILE A 162 7.90 -7.28 -6.14
CA ILE A 162 8.54 -6.48 -7.20
C ILE A 162 10.06 -6.54 -7.09
N THR A 163 10.61 -6.43 -5.88
CA THR A 163 12.08 -6.31 -5.70
C THR A 163 12.77 -7.64 -5.45
N GLY A 164 12.04 -8.65 -4.96
CA GLY A 164 12.57 -9.93 -4.54
C GLY A 164 13.23 -9.93 -3.16
N TYR A 165 13.27 -8.77 -2.46
CA TYR A 165 13.78 -8.66 -1.10
C TYR A 165 12.62 -8.77 -0.11
N SER A 166 12.75 -9.69 0.85
CA SER A 166 11.74 -9.88 1.90
C SER A 166 11.70 -8.67 2.85
N ARG A 167 10.57 -8.50 3.54
CA ARG A 167 10.39 -7.49 4.59
C ARG A 167 11.48 -7.57 5.66
N SER A 168 11.84 -8.79 6.07
CA SER A 168 12.88 -9.02 7.08
C SER A 168 14.29 -8.61 6.61
N GLU A 169 14.54 -8.59 5.31
CA GLU A 169 15.80 -8.11 4.73
C GLU A 169 15.81 -6.58 4.52
N ALA A 170 14.64 -5.99 4.28
CA ALA A 170 14.53 -4.58 3.96
C ALA A 170 14.34 -3.68 5.20
N VAL A 171 13.48 -4.09 6.14
CA VAL A 171 13.16 -3.28 7.33
C VAL A 171 14.37 -3.19 8.27
N GLY A 172 14.71 -1.96 8.67
CA GLY A 172 15.87 -1.68 9.50
C GLY A 172 17.19 -1.58 8.74
N ASP A 173 17.23 -1.94 7.44
CA ASP A 173 18.43 -1.86 6.62
C ASP A 173 18.45 -0.60 5.73
N ARG A 174 19.55 0.15 5.78
CA ARG A 174 19.81 1.27 4.87
C ARG A 174 20.53 0.82 3.59
N ASN A 175 21.12 -0.36 3.59
CA ASN A 175 21.89 -0.87 2.45
C ASN A 175 20.98 -1.43 1.36
N ILE A 176 19.71 -1.67 1.64
CA ILE A 176 18.71 -2.08 0.64
C ILE A 176 18.77 -1.20 -0.61
N TRP A 177 18.95 0.13 -0.43
CA TRP A 177 19.08 1.07 -1.54
C TRP A 177 20.33 0.87 -2.37
N LYS A 178 21.44 0.34 -1.77
CA LYS A 178 22.64 -0.02 -2.54
C LYS A 178 22.42 -1.28 -3.37
N ASN A 179 21.61 -2.18 -2.86
CA ASN A 179 21.26 -3.41 -3.56
C ASN A 179 20.31 -3.12 -4.74
N LEU A 180 19.30 -2.27 -4.52
CA LEU A 180 18.37 -1.86 -5.57
C LEU A 180 19.00 -0.93 -6.62
N TYR A 181 19.99 -0.13 -6.24
CA TYR A 181 20.75 0.74 -7.11
C TYR A 181 22.26 0.40 -7.04
N PRO A 182 22.71 -0.72 -7.62
CA PRO A 182 24.09 -1.20 -7.47
C PRO A 182 25.10 -0.26 -8.12
N ASP A 183 24.76 0.36 -9.25
CA ASP A 183 25.62 1.34 -9.89
C ASP A 183 25.81 2.59 -9.02
N ARG A 184 27.05 2.92 -8.70
CA ARG A 184 27.39 4.02 -7.78
C ARG A 184 27.09 5.39 -8.35
N GLU A 185 27.35 5.60 -9.64
CA GLU A 185 27.16 6.89 -10.28
C GLU A 185 25.68 7.17 -10.49
N TYR A 186 24.92 6.17 -10.95
CA TYR A 186 23.48 6.24 -11.08
C TYR A 186 22.81 6.50 -9.73
N ARG A 187 23.17 5.73 -8.70
CA ARG A 187 22.66 5.93 -7.33
C ARG A 187 22.97 7.34 -6.81
N HIS A 188 24.16 7.86 -7.05
CA HIS A 188 24.53 9.22 -6.65
C HIS A 188 23.68 10.28 -7.36
N THR A 189 23.43 10.09 -8.65
CA THR A 189 22.57 10.95 -9.46
C THR A 189 21.13 10.96 -8.94
N ILE A 190 20.55 9.77 -8.67
CA ILE A 190 19.21 9.64 -8.10
C ILE A 190 19.14 10.29 -6.72
N THR A 191 20.10 10.01 -5.83
CA THR A 191 20.14 10.60 -4.49
C THR A 191 20.19 12.14 -4.55
N ARG A 192 21.03 12.70 -5.42
CA ARG A 192 21.13 14.16 -5.60
C ARG A 192 19.82 14.75 -6.10
N ARG A 193 19.16 14.09 -7.07
CA ARG A 193 17.89 14.53 -7.63
C ARG A 193 16.79 14.52 -6.55
N ILE A 194 16.66 13.42 -5.80
CA ILE A 194 15.69 13.27 -4.70
C ILE A 194 15.93 14.34 -3.63
N THR A 195 17.18 14.51 -3.18
CA THR A 195 17.53 15.50 -2.14
C THR A 195 17.20 16.91 -2.59
N GLY A 196 17.48 17.26 -3.84
CA GLY A 196 17.15 18.59 -4.40
C GLY A 196 15.64 18.83 -4.46
N ILE A 197 14.85 17.83 -4.86
CA ILE A 197 13.39 17.94 -4.92
C ILE A 197 12.79 18.06 -3.51
N ILE A 198 13.23 17.22 -2.57
CA ILE A 198 12.74 17.24 -1.19
C ILE A 198 13.07 18.59 -0.51
N ALA A 199 14.27 19.12 -0.71
CA ALA A 199 14.67 20.41 -0.18
C ALA A 199 13.79 21.56 -0.70
N ALA A 200 13.34 21.48 -1.97
CA ALA A 200 12.51 22.51 -2.59
C ALA A 200 11.01 22.35 -2.31
N ARG A 201 10.48 21.11 -2.24
CA ARG A 201 9.04 20.85 -2.25
C ARG A 201 8.55 19.87 -1.18
N LYS A 202 9.43 19.21 -0.42
CA LYS A 202 9.11 18.16 0.56
C LYS A 202 8.41 16.91 -0.01
N TYR A 203 8.24 16.82 -1.32
CA TYR A 203 7.65 15.67 -2.03
C TYR A 203 8.15 15.61 -3.47
N PHE A 204 8.03 14.45 -4.10
CA PHE A 204 8.16 14.30 -5.55
C PHE A 204 7.07 13.37 -6.10
N GLU A 205 6.74 13.58 -7.36
CA GLU A 205 5.74 12.80 -8.09
C GLU A 205 6.32 12.36 -9.45
N ASN A 206 5.96 11.14 -9.87
CA ASN A 206 6.33 10.55 -11.15
C ASN A 206 7.85 10.58 -11.41
N LEU A 207 8.64 10.24 -10.39
CA LEU A 207 10.09 10.09 -10.56
C LEU A 207 10.41 8.66 -11.02
N ASP A 208 10.65 8.49 -12.30
CA ASP A 208 11.04 7.19 -12.85
C ASP A 208 12.51 6.89 -12.54
N THR A 209 12.74 5.70 -11.99
CA THR A 209 14.08 5.16 -11.73
C THR A 209 14.15 3.68 -12.11
N THR A 210 15.33 3.23 -12.50
CA THR A 210 15.57 1.81 -12.74
C THR A 210 16.20 1.18 -11.51
N ILE A 211 15.56 0.16 -10.97
CA ILE A 211 16.08 -0.68 -9.88
C ILE A 211 16.57 -2.02 -10.43
N VAL A 212 17.46 -2.68 -9.69
CA VAL A 212 17.86 -4.06 -9.92
C VAL A 212 17.27 -4.92 -8.82
N THR A 213 16.49 -5.93 -9.19
CA THR A 213 15.88 -6.87 -8.24
C THR A 213 16.92 -7.82 -7.64
N LYS A 214 16.55 -8.57 -6.62
CA LYS A 214 17.40 -9.61 -6.02
C LYS A 214 17.83 -10.70 -7.00
N SER A 215 17.01 -10.98 -8.02
CA SER A 215 17.34 -11.91 -9.12
C SER A 215 18.24 -11.32 -10.19
N GLY A 216 18.55 -10.01 -10.12
CA GLY A 216 19.35 -9.31 -11.12
C GLY A 216 18.54 -8.73 -12.29
N GLU A 217 17.21 -8.82 -12.27
CA GLU A 217 16.33 -8.24 -13.28
C GLU A 217 16.25 -6.72 -13.09
N SER A 218 16.30 -5.95 -14.20
CA SER A 218 16.07 -4.51 -14.17
C SER A 218 14.58 -4.21 -14.27
N ARG A 219 14.07 -3.35 -13.37
CA ARG A 219 12.69 -2.86 -13.38
C ARG A 219 12.62 -1.34 -13.31
N VAL A 220 11.70 -0.75 -14.03
CA VAL A 220 11.45 0.69 -14.00
C VAL A 220 10.33 0.98 -13.03
N ILE A 221 10.64 1.74 -11.99
CA ILE A 221 9.67 2.10 -10.95
C ILE A 221 9.41 3.61 -11.02
N SER A 222 8.14 3.97 -11.12
CA SER A 222 7.68 5.36 -11.01
C SER A 222 7.31 5.64 -9.56
N TRP A 223 8.02 6.59 -8.95
CA TRP A 223 7.93 6.90 -7.52
C TRP A 223 7.15 8.17 -7.25
N ASN A 224 6.29 8.10 -6.22
CA ASN A 224 5.69 9.24 -5.56
C ASN A 224 6.09 9.21 -4.09
N THR A 225 6.53 10.34 -3.55
CA THR A 225 6.96 10.42 -2.14
C THR A 225 6.38 11.65 -1.47
N ARG A 226 5.90 11.46 -0.24
CA ARG A 226 5.40 12.54 0.63
C ARG A 226 5.89 12.35 2.06
N GLN A 227 6.12 13.45 2.75
CA GLN A 227 6.36 13.43 4.18
C GLN A 227 5.03 13.18 4.91
N ILE A 228 5.05 12.38 5.97
CA ILE A 228 3.86 12.09 6.77
C ILE A 228 3.59 13.30 7.67
N GLU A 229 2.43 13.95 7.47
CA GLU A 229 2.02 15.10 8.26
C GLU A 229 1.66 14.69 9.69
N GLY A 230 2.04 15.53 10.66
CA GLY A 230 1.77 15.30 12.09
C GLY A 230 2.68 14.28 12.76
N ASP A 231 3.57 13.65 12.01
CA ASP A 231 4.59 12.76 12.56
C ASP A 231 5.79 13.55 13.11
N ARG A 232 6.05 13.39 14.41
CA ARG A 232 7.16 14.07 15.11
C ARG A 232 8.54 13.59 14.63
N GLU A 233 8.61 12.41 14.08
CA GLU A 233 9.84 11.78 13.60
C GLU A 233 10.13 12.09 12.13
N HIS A 234 9.21 12.76 11.42
CA HIS A 234 9.35 13.17 10.01
C HIS A 234 9.59 12.02 9.05
N HIS A 235 8.87 10.92 9.21
CA HIS A 235 8.88 9.82 8.25
C HIS A 235 8.36 10.25 6.89
N ALA A 236 8.84 9.57 5.85
CA ALA A 236 8.36 9.74 4.49
C ALA A 236 7.77 8.44 3.96
N ILE A 237 6.61 8.55 3.32
CA ILE A 237 6.03 7.44 2.55
C ILE A 237 6.48 7.55 1.09
N ALA A 238 6.95 6.45 0.52
CA ALA A 238 7.24 6.32 -0.90
C ALA A 238 6.36 5.21 -1.49
N ILE A 239 5.67 5.55 -2.58
CA ILE A 239 4.83 4.65 -3.34
C ILE A 239 5.47 4.46 -4.71
N GLY A 240 5.81 3.22 -5.07
CA GLY A 240 6.44 2.85 -6.33
C GLY A 240 5.49 1.99 -7.18
N ARG A 241 5.26 2.42 -8.41
CA ARG A 241 4.53 1.63 -9.41
C ARG A 241 5.54 1.03 -10.39
N ASP A 242 5.50 -0.29 -10.56
CA ASP A 242 6.25 -0.94 -11.63
C ASP A 242 5.62 -0.58 -12.99
N ILE A 243 6.40 0.13 -13.82
CA ILE A 243 6.01 0.55 -15.17
C ILE A 243 6.89 -0.10 -16.23
N THR A 244 7.58 -1.19 -15.88
CA THR A 244 8.55 -1.85 -16.77
C THR A 244 7.90 -2.29 -18.07
N GLU A 245 6.79 -2.98 -18.01
CA GLU A 245 6.08 -3.46 -19.21
C GLU A 245 5.51 -2.30 -20.04
N GLN A 246 5.02 -1.24 -19.37
CA GLN A 246 4.59 -0.03 -20.04
C GLN A 246 5.74 0.61 -20.83
N LYS A 247 6.91 0.78 -20.20
CA LYS A 247 8.11 1.36 -20.86
C LYS A 247 8.60 0.52 -22.03
N LYS A 248 8.64 -0.80 -21.87
CA LYS A 248 9.00 -1.72 -22.97
C LYS A 248 8.04 -1.58 -24.16
N ALA A 249 6.72 -1.47 -23.87
CA ALA A 249 5.73 -1.29 -24.92
C ALA A 249 5.88 0.07 -25.62
N GLU A 250 6.12 1.15 -24.88
CA GLU A 250 6.38 2.49 -25.44
C GLU A 250 7.62 2.49 -26.34
N GLU A 251 8.74 1.88 -25.87
CA GLU A 251 9.99 1.77 -26.65
C GLU A 251 9.81 0.93 -27.92
N ALA A 252 9.10 -0.20 -27.82
CA ALA A 252 8.82 -1.05 -28.98
C ALA A 252 7.98 -0.30 -30.01
N LEU A 253 6.99 0.50 -29.58
CA LEU A 253 6.17 1.32 -30.46
C LEU A 253 7.00 2.40 -31.16
N LEU A 254 7.84 3.12 -30.40
CA LEU A 254 8.70 4.16 -30.97
C LEU A 254 9.70 3.58 -31.99
N SER A 255 10.28 2.41 -31.69
CA SER A 255 11.17 1.69 -32.60
C SER A 255 10.44 1.32 -33.90
N TYR A 256 9.25 0.77 -33.80
CA TYR A 256 8.42 0.43 -34.93
C TYR A 256 8.02 1.66 -35.77
N MET A 257 7.62 2.75 -35.12
CA MET A 257 7.31 4.01 -35.81
C MET A 257 8.52 4.57 -36.57
N THR A 258 9.70 4.50 -35.95
CA THR A 258 10.95 4.95 -36.59
C THR A 258 11.29 4.11 -37.80
N GLU A 259 11.20 2.79 -37.70
CA GLU A 259 11.41 1.88 -38.83
C GLU A 259 10.44 2.16 -39.98
N MET A 260 9.16 2.34 -39.68
CA MET A 260 8.16 2.64 -40.70
C MET A 260 8.36 4.01 -41.35
N ALA A 261 8.77 5.02 -40.56
CA ALA A 261 9.09 6.33 -41.14
C ALA A 261 10.26 6.23 -42.16
N MET A 262 11.26 5.40 -41.89
CA MET A 262 12.35 5.13 -42.84
C MET A 262 11.88 4.39 -44.09
N ARG A 263 11.00 3.38 -43.94
CA ARG A 263 10.40 2.61 -45.05
C ARG A 263 9.51 3.45 -45.97
N ILE A 264 9.00 4.58 -45.48
CA ILE A 264 8.17 5.52 -46.26
C ILE A 264 9.06 6.62 -46.88
N LYS A 265 9.92 7.27 -46.04
CA LYS A 265 10.73 8.43 -46.42
C LYS A 265 11.70 8.11 -47.56
N GLY A 266 12.39 6.96 -47.50
CA GLY A 266 13.35 6.56 -48.53
C GLY A 266 12.71 6.43 -49.91
N PRO A 267 11.71 5.55 -50.11
CA PRO A 267 11.04 5.39 -51.40
C PRO A 267 10.38 6.66 -51.94
N VAL A 268 9.74 7.47 -51.05
CA VAL A 268 9.13 8.75 -51.47
C VAL A 268 10.18 9.72 -52.00
N GLY A 269 11.37 9.79 -51.35
CA GLY A 269 12.48 10.59 -51.84
C GLY A 269 12.96 10.14 -53.24
N ILE A 270 13.18 8.83 -53.44
CA ILE A 270 13.58 8.24 -54.70
C ILE A 270 12.53 8.51 -55.80
N ILE A 271 11.24 8.37 -55.49
CA ILE A 271 10.15 8.69 -56.43
C ILE A 271 10.24 10.16 -56.85
N GLY A 272 10.45 11.09 -55.91
CA GLY A 272 10.57 12.51 -56.16
C GLY A 272 11.77 12.84 -57.07
N GLU A 273 12.96 12.29 -56.76
CA GLU A 273 14.16 12.45 -57.60
C GLU A 273 13.95 11.88 -58.99
N ASN A 274 13.45 10.66 -59.12
CA ASN A 274 13.21 10.02 -60.40
C ASN A 274 12.17 10.81 -61.27
N LEU A 275 11.11 11.32 -60.65
CA LEU A 275 10.12 12.15 -61.35
C LEU A 275 10.75 13.46 -61.84
N GLN A 276 11.64 14.07 -61.08
CA GLN A 276 12.39 15.26 -61.48
C GLN A 276 13.31 14.96 -62.65
N ASP A 277 14.04 13.85 -62.63
CA ASP A 277 14.92 13.41 -63.72
C ASP A 277 14.15 13.12 -65.00
N ILE A 278 12.98 12.43 -64.92
CA ILE A 278 12.11 12.18 -66.04
C ILE A 278 11.62 13.50 -66.62
N ALA A 279 11.22 14.46 -65.78
CA ALA A 279 10.75 15.78 -66.27
C ALA A 279 11.87 16.55 -67.04
N ASP A 280 13.12 16.47 -66.55
CA ASP A 280 14.26 17.13 -67.18
C ASP A 280 14.66 16.47 -68.53
N LEU A 281 14.58 15.14 -68.60
CA LEU A 281 14.78 14.39 -69.83
C LEU A 281 13.72 14.69 -70.91
N ILE A 282 12.43 14.82 -70.51
CA ILE A 282 11.34 15.21 -71.38
C ILE A 282 11.57 16.63 -71.92
N ARG A 283 11.92 17.60 -71.07
CA ARG A 283 12.22 18.98 -71.46
C ARG A 283 13.40 19.06 -72.45
N GLY A 284 14.36 18.14 -72.26
CA GLY A 284 15.53 18.03 -73.13
C GLY A 284 15.25 17.32 -74.49
N GLY A 285 14.05 16.81 -74.72
CA GLY A 285 13.69 16.07 -75.94
C GLY A 285 14.45 14.74 -76.10
N LYS A 286 14.89 14.12 -75.00
CA LYS A 286 15.76 12.93 -74.97
C LYS A 286 15.04 11.61 -74.85
N LEU A 287 13.70 11.60 -74.68
CA LEU A 287 12.90 10.40 -74.47
C LEU A 287 11.78 10.33 -75.48
N SER A 288 11.48 9.12 -75.99
CA SER A 288 10.25 8.79 -76.72
C SER A 288 9.05 8.67 -75.76
N LEU A 289 7.85 8.75 -76.29
CA LEU A 289 6.61 8.60 -75.51
C LEU A 289 6.52 7.24 -74.79
N ASP A 290 7.01 6.16 -75.45
CA ASP A 290 7.02 4.81 -74.87
C ASP A 290 8.00 4.69 -73.69
N GLU A 291 9.17 5.32 -73.79
CA GLU A 291 10.18 5.37 -72.69
C GLU A 291 9.64 6.18 -71.53
N VAL A 292 8.97 7.30 -71.75
CA VAL A 292 8.31 8.09 -70.68
C VAL A 292 7.27 7.27 -69.98
N ALA A 293 6.40 6.57 -70.74
CA ALA A 293 5.36 5.71 -70.16
C ALA A 293 5.97 4.62 -69.29
N MET A 294 7.02 3.93 -69.75
CA MET A 294 7.68 2.88 -68.98
C MET A 294 8.34 3.40 -67.68
N LEU A 295 8.95 4.58 -67.72
CA LEU A 295 9.56 5.19 -66.52
C LEU A 295 8.47 5.65 -65.51
N LEU A 296 7.38 6.22 -65.99
CA LEU A 296 6.25 6.60 -65.12
C LEU A 296 5.57 5.39 -64.50
N ASP A 297 5.36 4.29 -65.24
CA ASP A 297 4.81 3.03 -64.68
C ASP A 297 5.70 2.46 -63.58
N ALA A 298 7.03 2.63 -63.67
CA ALA A 298 7.92 2.25 -62.56
C ALA A 298 7.68 3.09 -61.31
N GLN A 299 7.47 4.40 -61.47
CA GLN A 299 7.17 5.26 -60.30
C GLN A 299 5.80 4.98 -59.69
N VAL A 300 4.79 4.64 -60.54
CA VAL A 300 3.46 4.20 -60.04
C VAL A 300 3.60 2.93 -59.19
N ARG A 301 4.39 1.94 -59.62
CA ARG A 301 4.63 0.73 -58.83
C ARG A 301 5.31 1.07 -57.50
N ASN A 302 6.32 1.96 -57.49
CA ASN A 302 7.01 2.40 -56.28
C ASN A 302 6.03 3.12 -55.32
N ALA A 303 5.19 4.01 -55.84
CA ALA A 303 4.17 4.71 -55.05
C ALA A 303 3.13 3.73 -54.45
N THR A 304 2.70 2.72 -55.21
CA THR A 304 1.79 1.66 -54.74
C THR A 304 2.40 0.88 -53.60
N GLN A 305 3.71 0.56 -53.67
CA GLN A 305 4.39 -0.13 -52.58
C GLN A 305 4.44 0.73 -51.29
N VAL A 306 4.67 2.04 -51.42
CA VAL A 306 4.58 2.96 -50.27
C VAL A 306 3.19 2.95 -49.65
N GLY A 307 2.15 2.99 -50.50
CA GLY A 307 0.75 2.87 -50.03
C GLY A 307 0.48 1.60 -49.25
N THR A 308 0.99 0.44 -49.74
CA THR A 308 0.88 -0.84 -49.03
C THR A 308 1.60 -0.78 -47.68
N ASN A 309 2.81 -0.23 -47.64
CA ASN A 309 3.58 -0.11 -46.37
C ASN A 309 2.83 0.77 -45.34
N VAL A 310 2.15 1.84 -45.80
CA VAL A 310 1.34 2.70 -44.92
C VAL A 310 0.11 1.94 -44.38
N GLN A 311 -0.55 1.15 -45.22
CA GLN A 311 -1.70 0.34 -44.79
C GLN A 311 -1.30 -0.75 -43.78
N GLU A 312 -0.17 -1.42 -44.01
CA GLU A 312 0.39 -2.39 -43.04
C GLU A 312 0.70 -1.71 -41.68
N PHE A 313 1.24 -0.50 -41.74
CA PHE A 313 1.50 0.30 -40.55
C PHE A 313 0.22 0.63 -39.78
N GLN A 314 -0.80 1.14 -40.46
CA GLN A 314 -2.09 1.44 -39.85
C GLN A 314 -2.68 0.19 -39.17
N LYS A 315 -2.68 -0.95 -39.88
CA LYS A 315 -3.17 -2.22 -39.36
C LYS A 315 -2.40 -2.67 -38.10
N ALA A 316 -1.07 -2.58 -38.12
CA ALA A 316 -0.26 -2.99 -37.00
C ALA A 316 -0.46 -2.10 -35.73
N ILE A 317 -0.73 -0.80 -35.92
CA ILE A 317 -1.08 0.09 -34.82
C ILE A 317 -2.43 -0.32 -34.23
N VAL A 318 -3.44 -0.57 -35.06
CA VAL A 318 -4.78 -0.95 -34.61
C VAL A 318 -4.78 -2.32 -33.93
N ASP A 319 -4.10 -3.32 -34.48
CA ASP A 319 -4.07 -4.69 -33.96
C ASP A 319 -3.28 -4.80 -32.63
N LYS A 320 -2.22 -3.99 -32.40
CA LYS A 320 -1.45 -3.96 -31.15
C LYS A 320 -2.11 -3.18 -30.01
N HIS A 321 -3.05 -2.32 -30.31
CA HIS A 321 -3.70 -1.45 -29.33
C HIS A 321 -5.19 -1.77 -29.13
N GLN A 322 -5.53 -2.93 -28.62
CA GLN A 322 -6.88 -3.21 -28.12
C GLN A 322 -7.29 -2.31 -26.94
N GLU A 323 -6.37 -1.52 -26.39
CA GLU A 323 -6.59 -0.57 -25.28
C GLU A 323 -6.40 0.90 -25.65
N ILE A 324 -6.49 1.28 -26.92
CA ILE A 324 -6.47 2.71 -27.29
C ILE A 324 -7.75 3.38 -26.76
N PRO A 325 -7.64 4.52 -26.01
CA PRO A 325 -8.81 5.28 -25.59
C PRO A 325 -9.71 5.62 -26.80
N GLU A 326 -11.03 5.52 -26.62
CA GLU A 326 -12.02 5.66 -27.69
C GLU A 326 -11.88 6.95 -28.53
N ALA A 327 -11.37 8.02 -27.91
CA ALA A 327 -11.07 9.28 -28.59
C ALA A 327 -9.98 9.16 -29.68
N TYR A 328 -8.97 8.29 -29.48
CA TYR A 328 -7.91 8.04 -30.46
C TYR A 328 -8.34 7.05 -31.53
N ARG A 329 -9.22 6.10 -31.21
CA ARG A 329 -9.77 5.14 -32.18
C ARG A 329 -10.58 5.85 -33.23
N LYS A 330 -11.43 6.80 -32.85
CA LYS A 330 -12.21 7.64 -33.78
C LYS A 330 -11.35 8.52 -34.70
N PHE A 331 -10.18 8.94 -34.27
CA PHE A 331 -9.23 9.70 -35.08
C PHE A 331 -8.51 8.82 -36.13
N LEU A 332 -8.30 7.53 -35.84
CA LEU A 332 -7.64 6.59 -36.75
C LEU A 332 -8.63 5.96 -37.75
N GLU A 333 -9.91 5.95 -37.46
CA GLU A 333 -10.99 5.41 -38.31
C GLU A 333 -11.60 6.47 -39.26
N GLY A 334 -11.30 7.77 -39.09
CA GLY A 334 -11.77 8.90 -39.92
C GLY A 334 -10.77 9.37 -40.93
#